data_5d2937d554c6e55415f0973b6ac53952
#
_entry.id   5d2937d554c6e55415f0973b6ac53952
#
_cell.length_a   1.000
_cell.length_b   1.000
_cell.length_c   1.000
_cell.angle_alpha   90.00
_cell.angle_beta   90.00
_cell.angle_gamma   90.00
#
_symmetry.space_group_name_H-M   'P 1'
#
loop_
_entity.id
_entity.type
_entity.pdbx_description
1 polymer ?
#
loop_
_entity_poly.entity_id
_entity_poly.type
_entity_poly.pdbx_seq_one_letter_code
_entity_poly.pdbx_strand_id
1 'polypeptide(L)'
;MPADFPAPQQDLAPPPDAGPQTAILAGGCFWCTEGVFELLPGVIDVTSGYAGGSRETADYKTVCTGRTGHAEAIRITYDPNQTSFGRLLQLFFAVAHDPTQLNRQGGDVGTQYRSAIFPLDDVQRAEAAAAIGRWNEEHGAQDGKRAVTTIEGPAEWYPAEDYHQEYWEGEGQRNPYCMATIPPKLLKLRKSFQAKVKSA
;
A
#
# COMPACT_ATOMS: atom_id res chain seq x y z
N MET A 1 -22.11 7.32 3.57
CA MET A 1 -21.03 6.39 3.98
C MET A 1 -20.14 6.26 2.79
N PRO A 2 -18.81 6.40 2.89
CA PRO A 2 -18.00 5.94 1.78
C PRO A 2 -18.33 4.46 1.61
N ALA A 3 -18.61 4.03 0.38
CA ALA A 3 -18.84 2.63 0.07
C ALA A 3 -17.65 1.85 0.63
N ASP A 4 -17.92 1.00 1.60
CA ASP A 4 -16.90 0.11 2.14
C ASP A 4 -16.44 -0.73 0.97
N PHE A 5 -15.16 -0.59 0.57
CA PHE A 5 -14.60 -1.47 -0.44
C PHE A 5 -14.89 -2.91 0.01
N PRO A 6 -15.60 -3.70 -0.78
CA PRO A 6 -16.13 -4.97 -0.31
C PRO A 6 -15.00 -5.89 0.19
N ALA A 7 -15.28 -6.63 1.25
CA ALA A 7 -14.37 -7.65 1.73
C ALA A 7 -14.01 -8.61 0.59
N PRO A 8 -12.81 -9.18 0.56
CA PRO A 8 -12.41 -10.14 -0.46
C PRO A 8 -13.43 -11.29 -0.51
N GLN A 9 -13.85 -11.66 -1.72
CA GLN A 9 -14.83 -12.74 -1.92
C GLN A 9 -14.29 -14.12 -1.53
N GLN A 10 -12.98 -14.25 -1.52
CA GLN A 10 -12.26 -15.42 -1.03
C GLN A 10 -11.09 -14.93 -0.19
N ASP A 11 -11.33 -14.78 1.09
CA ASP A 11 -10.26 -14.69 2.07
C ASP A 11 -9.72 -16.12 2.18
N LEU A 12 -8.65 -16.43 1.47
CA LEU A 12 -8.04 -17.75 1.53
C LEU A 12 -7.57 -17.97 2.97
N ALA A 13 -8.22 -18.90 3.65
CA ALA A 13 -7.77 -19.34 4.97
C ALA A 13 -6.31 -19.83 4.81
N PRO A 14 -5.38 -19.32 5.61
CA PRO A 14 -4.00 -19.77 5.55
C PRO A 14 -3.95 -21.27 5.87
N PRO A 15 -2.96 -22.00 5.33
CA PRO A 15 -2.69 -23.36 5.80
C PRO A 15 -2.53 -23.35 7.33
N PRO A 16 -2.98 -24.38 8.04
CA PRO A 16 -2.65 -24.53 9.45
C PRO A 16 -1.11 -24.39 9.63
N ASP A 17 -0.71 -23.61 10.61
CA ASP A 17 0.71 -23.31 10.90
C ASP A 17 1.45 -22.48 9.83
N ALA A 18 0.74 -21.71 9.01
CA ALA A 18 1.39 -20.75 8.10
C ALA A 18 2.17 -19.72 8.92
N GLY A 19 3.46 -19.60 8.64
CA GLY A 19 4.31 -18.53 9.16
C GLY A 19 3.93 -17.17 8.56
N PRO A 20 4.58 -16.09 9.02
CA PRO A 20 4.38 -14.75 8.48
C PRO A 20 4.49 -14.71 6.97
N GLN A 21 3.61 -13.95 6.34
CA GLN A 21 3.59 -13.73 4.89
C GLN A 21 3.98 -12.30 4.56
N THR A 22 4.28 -12.05 3.30
CA THR A 22 4.75 -10.75 2.81
C THR A 22 3.90 -10.24 1.66
N ALA A 23 3.68 -8.92 1.62
CA ALA A 23 3.08 -8.19 0.50
C ALA A 23 3.93 -6.97 0.16
N ILE A 24 3.98 -6.57 -1.13
CA ILE A 24 4.68 -5.35 -1.58
C ILE A 24 3.69 -4.49 -2.35
N LEU A 25 3.45 -3.26 -1.84
CA LEU A 25 2.46 -2.33 -2.35
C LEU A 25 3.08 -0.93 -2.53
N ALA A 26 2.74 -0.26 -3.62
CA ALA A 26 3.13 1.12 -3.93
C ALA A 26 1.89 2.00 -4.13
N GLY A 27 1.74 3.05 -3.35
CA GLY A 27 0.55 3.91 -3.34
C GLY A 27 0.86 5.38 -3.04
N GLY A 28 1.87 5.95 -3.71
CA GLY A 28 2.39 7.29 -3.44
C GLY A 28 3.54 7.27 -2.44
N CYS A 29 3.71 8.36 -1.71
CA CYS A 29 4.76 8.47 -0.70
C CYS A 29 4.69 7.33 0.32
N PHE A 30 5.80 6.61 0.48
CA PHE A 30 5.88 5.44 1.37
C PHE A 30 5.68 5.79 2.86
N TRP A 31 6.05 6.99 3.34
CA TRP A 31 5.72 7.44 4.71
C TRP A 31 4.21 7.43 4.98
N CYS A 32 3.42 7.79 3.95
CA CYS A 32 1.97 7.83 4.07
C CYS A 32 1.35 6.44 4.11
N THR A 33 1.88 5.52 3.32
CA THR A 33 1.39 4.14 3.27
C THR A 33 1.87 3.35 4.48
N GLU A 34 3.13 3.47 4.89
CA GLU A 34 3.70 2.87 6.09
C GLU A 34 2.84 3.18 7.33
N GLY A 35 2.66 4.46 7.68
CA GLY A 35 1.90 4.86 8.87
C GLY A 35 0.42 4.43 8.87
N VAL A 36 -0.15 4.08 7.70
CA VAL A 36 -1.51 3.51 7.63
C VAL A 36 -1.50 2.02 7.91
N PHE A 37 -0.56 1.27 7.32
CA PHE A 37 -0.54 -0.19 7.43
C PHE A 37 -0.03 -0.70 8.77
N GLU A 38 0.85 0.03 9.44
CA GLU A 38 1.33 -0.31 10.80
C GLU A 38 0.21 -0.45 11.83
N LEU A 39 -0.88 0.29 11.66
CA LEU A 39 -2.03 0.26 12.57
C LEU A 39 -2.96 -0.93 12.33
N LEU A 40 -2.74 -1.75 11.31
CA LEU A 40 -3.62 -2.87 11.01
C LEU A 40 -3.33 -4.07 11.94
N PRO A 41 -4.34 -4.63 12.62
CA PRO A 41 -4.15 -5.88 13.37
C PRO A 41 -3.68 -7.01 12.45
N GLY A 42 -2.71 -7.78 12.91
CA GLY A 42 -2.11 -8.85 12.13
C GLY A 42 -0.92 -8.38 11.27
N VAL A 43 -0.71 -7.09 11.07
CA VAL A 43 0.54 -6.57 10.50
C VAL A 43 1.64 -6.63 11.57
N ILE A 44 2.73 -7.31 11.25
CA ILE A 44 3.88 -7.52 12.14
C ILE A 44 4.91 -6.42 11.93
N ASP A 45 5.19 -6.09 10.66
CA ASP A 45 6.21 -5.12 10.26
C ASP A 45 5.82 -4.46 8.95
N VAL A 46 6.16 -3.19 8.80
CA VAL A 46 6.06 -2.44 7.54
C VAL A 46 7.40 -1.75 7.31
N THR A 47 8.05 -2.07 6.21
CA THR A 47 9.34 -1.46 5.85
C THR A 47 9.16 -0.64 4.58
N SER A 48 9.54 0.64 4.60
CA SER A 48 9.59 1.52 3.43
C SER A 48 10.76 1.16 2.51
N GLY A 49 10.54 1.21 1.18
CA GLY A 49 11.56 0.82 0.21
C GLY A 49 11.21 1.15 -1.24
N TYR A 50 11.92 0.50 -2.15
CA TYR A 50 11.85 0.71 -3.59
C TYR A 50 11.63 -0.61 -4.32
N ALA A 51 10.75 -0.64 -5.32
CA ALA A 51 10.49 -1.80 -6.15
C ALA A 51 10.31 -1.43 -7.62
N GLY A 52 10.69 -2.32 -8.53
CA GLY A 52 10.48 -2.16 -9.98
C GLY A 52 11.69 -1.64 -10.76
N GLY A 53 12.73 -1.16 -10.10
CA GLY A 53 14.01 -0.76 -10.71
C GLY A 53 15.15 -1.70 -10.36
N SER A 54 16.38 -1.28 -10.66
CA SER A 54 17.59 -2.05 -10.39
C SER A 54 18.26 -1.63 -9.07
N ARG A 55 19.06 -2.54 -8.49
CA ARG A 55 19.81 -2.31 -7.24
C ARG A 55 20.67 -1.04 -7.28
N GLU A 56 21.28 -0.75 -8.40
CA GLU A 56 22.22 0.37 -8.56
C GLU A 56 21.53 1.74 -8.46
N THR A 57 20.22 1.77 -8.60
CA THR A 57 19.40 2.99 -8.56
C THR A 57 18.44 3.04 -7.37
N ALA A 58 18.57 2.08 -6.43
CA ALA A 58 17.72 1.96 -5.27
C ALA A 58 18.20 2.85 -4.10
N ASP A 59 18.30 4.15 -4.35
CA ASP A 59 18.56 5.18 -3.34
C ASP A 59 17.59 6.37 -3.54
N TYR A 60 17.28 7.06 -2.45
CA TYR A 60 16.25 8.09 -2.42
C TYR A 60 16.47 9.18 -3.48
N LYS A 61 17.71 9.70 -3.59
CA LYS A 61 18.01 10.80 -4.52
C LYS A 61 17.82 10.39 -5.97
N THR A 62 18.25 9.17 -6.29
CA THR A 62 18.15 8.64 -7.65
C THR A 62 16.69 8.29 -7.98
N VAL A 63 15.94 7.66 -7.05
CA VAL A 63 14.52 7.36 -7.22
C VAL A 63 13.69 8.63 -7.41
N CYS A 64 13.96 9.69 -6.65
CA CYS A 64 13.26 10.97 -6.76
C CYS A 64 13.42 11.65 -8.13
N THR A 65 14.37 11.21 -8.97
CA THR A 65 14.48 11.70 -10.36
C THR A 65 13.33 11.23 -11.25
N GLY A 66 12.60 10.18 -10.83
CA GLY A 66 11.53 9.56 -11.63
C GLY A 66 12.01 8.76 -12.83
N ARG A 67 13.31 8.44 -12.94
CA ARG A 67 13.93 7.80 -14.11
C ARG A 67 14.44 6.38 -13.87
N THR A 68 14.28 5.86 -12.66
CA THR A 68 14.88 4.59 -12.25
C THR A 68 13.99 3.36 -12.51
N GLY A 69 12.72 3.58 -12.83
CA GLY A 69 11.73 2.50 -12.84
C GLY A 69 11.22 2.11 -11.46
N HIS A 70 11.87 2.53 -10.38
CA HIS A 70 11.38 2.28 -9.03
C HIS A 70 10.08 3.00 -8.73
N ALA A 71 9.21 2.34 -7.96
CA ALA A 71 8.17 2.97 -7.16
C ALA A 71 8.61 3.03 -5.70
N GLU A 72 8.25 4.11 -5.01
CA GLU A 72 8.21 4.10 -3.56
C GLU A 72 7.17 3.05 -3.12
N ALA A 73 7.59 2.08 -2.34
CA ALA A 73 6.78 0.94 -1.96
C ALA A 73 6.99 0.58 -0.50
N ILE A 74 6.02 -0.10 0.06
CA ILE A 74 6.15 -0.72 1.39
C ILE A 74 6.15 -2.23 1.25
N ARG A 75 6.99 -2.89 2.04
CA ARG A 75 6.94 -4.32 2.28
C ARG A 75 6.24 -4.56 3.61
N ILE A 76 5.14 -5.28 3.57
CA ILE A 76 4.30 -5.57 4.72
C ILE A 76 4.52 -7.03 5.09
N THR A 77 4.98 -7.29 6.32
CA THR A 77 5.00 -8.62 6.91
C THR A 77 3.77 -8.78 7.79
N TYR A 78 2.99 -9.84 7.60
CA TYR A 78 1.73 -10.02 8.32
C TYR A 78 1.50 -11.48 8.76
N ASP A 79 0.76 -11.64 9.84
CA ASP A 79 0.27 -12.93 10.34
C ASP A 79 -0.99 -13.32 9.56
N PRO A 80 -0.95 -14.37 8.72
CA PRO A 80 -2.08 -14.78 7.91
C PRO A 80 -3.26 -15.33 8.74
N ASN A 81 -3.05 -15.63 10.03
CA ASN A 81 -4.14 -16.04 10.93
C ASN A 81 -4.95 -14.85 11.47
N GLN A 82 -4.43 -13.62 11.34
CA GLN A 82 -5.07 -12.40 11.85
C GLN A 82 -5.55 -11.48 10.73
N THR A 83 -4.83 -11.45 9.61
CA THR A 83 -5.19 -10.66 8.43
C THR A 83 -4.85 -11.43 7.16
N SER A 84 -5.28 -10.95 6.01
CA SER A 84 -5.04 -11.60 4.73
C SER A 84 -4.56 -10.61 3.68
N PHE A 85 -3.98 -11.10 2.60
CA PHE A 85 -3.59 -10.25 1.47
C PHE A 85 -4.78 -9.46 0.90
N GLY A 86 -5.96 -10.09 0.81
CA GLY A 86 -7.17 -9.41 0.36
C GLY A 86 -7.60 -8.27 1.29
N ARG A 87 -7.41 -8.41 2.62
CA ARG A 87 -7.66 -7.31 3.56
C ARG A 87 -6.64 -6.18 3.44
N LEU A 88 -5.38 -6.51 3.17
CA LEU A 88 -4.37 -5.49 2.87
C LEU A 88 -4.75 -4.71 1.61
N LEU A 89 -5.21 -5.40 0.55
CA LEU A 89 -5.71 -4.75 -0.67
C LEU A 89 -6.97 -3.93 -0.42
N GLN A 90 -7.88 -4.39 0.43
CA GLN A 90 -9.05 -3.61 0.83
C GLN A 90 -8.64 -2.26 1.46
N LEU A 91 -7.67 -2.27 2.37
CA LEU A 91 -7.14 -1.06 2.98
C LEU A 91 -6.40 -0.19 1.96
N PHE A 92 -5.61 -0.81 1.09
CA PHE A 92 -4.85 -0.15 0.05
C PHE A 92 -5.75 0.70 -0.85
N PHE A 93 -6.83 0.13 -1.37
CA PHE A 93 -7.77 0.81 -2.24
C PHE A 93 -8.73 1.75 -1.52
N ALA A 94 -9.15 1.41 -0.29
CA ALA A 94 -10.15 2.21 0.42
C ALA A 94 -9.55 3.42 1.15
N VAL A 95 -8.31 3.33 1.63
CA VAL A 95 -7.74 4.31 2.58
C VAL A 95 -6.37 4.82 2.17
N ALA A 96 -5.44 3.92 1.80
CA ALA A 96 -4.04 4.27 1.71
C ALA A 96 -3.74 5.29 0.60
N HIS A 97 -4.44 5.22 -0.53
CA HIS A 97 -4.23 6.12 -1.68
C HIS A 97 -5.49 6.28 -2.55
N ASP A 98 -5.41 7.13 -3.55
CA ASP A 98 -6.40 7.25 -4.63
C ASP A 98 -5.88 6.46 -5.85
N PRO A 99 -6.49 5.31 -6.19
CA PRO A 99 -6.00 4.45 -7.26
C PRO A 99 -6.28 4.99 -8.66
N THR A 100 -6.94 6.13 -8.80
CA THR A 100 -7.26 6.76 -10.10
C THR A 100 -6.18 7.71 -10.60
N GLN A 101 -5.16 7.99 -9.79
CA GLN A 101 -4.14 8.98 -10.11
C GLN A 101 -2.94 8.33 -10.79
N LEU A 102 -2.82 8.56 -12.10
CA LEU A 102 -1.72 8.00 -12.90
C LEU A 102 -0.40 8.71 -12.59
N ASN A 103 0.62 7.93 -12.20
CA ASN A 103 1.98 8.41 -11.89
C ASN A 103 2.03 9.60 -10.94
N ARG A 104 1.13 9.61 -9.97
CA ARG A 104 1.09 10.64 -8.92
C ARG A 104 0.21 10.19 -7.76
N GLN A 105 0.37 10.88 -6.62
CA GLN A 105 -0.56 10.79 -5.50
C GLN A 105 -0.67 12.15 -4.82
N GLY A 106 -1.83 12.81 -4.96
CA GLY A 106 -2.02 14.15 -4.45
C GLY A 106 -1.03 15.17 -5.06
N GLY A 107 -0.20 15.78 -4.23
CA GLY A 107 0.84 16.72 -4.65
C GLY A 107 2.11 16.07 -5.20
N ASP A 108 2.34 14.79 -4.90
CA ASP A 108 3.52 14.05 -5.34
C ASP A 108 3.36 13.60 -6.78
N VAL A 109 4.22 14.06 -7.67
CA VAL A 109 4.16 13.79 -9.11
C VAL A 109 5.41 13.09 -9.58
N GLY A 110 5.24 11.96 -10.29
CA GLY A 110 6.30 11.15 -10.85
C GLY A 110 5.97 9.67 -10.83
N THR A 111 6.64 8.87 -11.68
CA THR A 111 6.43 7.43 -11.78
C THR A 111 6.75 6.69 -10.48
N GLN A 112 7.63 7.26 -9.64
CA GLN A 112 7.94 6.74 -8.32
C GLN A 112 6.76 6.76 -7.34
N TYR A 113 5.74 7.58 -7.60
CA TYR A 113 4.51 7.68 -6.80
C TYR A 113 3.32 6.97 -7.44
N ARG A 114 3.56 6.09 -8.42
CA ARG A 114 2.50 5.33 -9.07
C ARG A 114 1.82 4.35 -8.13
N SER A 115 0.57 4.03 -8.46
CA SER A 115 -0.15 2.94 -7.82
C SER A 115 0.25 1.61 -8.46
N ALA A 116 0.86 0.70 -7.68
CA ALA A 116 1.29 -0.60 -8.16
C ALA A 116 1.22 -1.68 -7.07
N ILE A 117 1.02 -2.91 -7.50
CA ILE A 117 1.08 -4.12 -6.68
C ILE A 117 2.18 -5.00 -7.26
N PHE A 118 3.09 -5.48 -6.42
CA PHE A 118 4.18 -6.38 -6.77
C PHE A 118 3.92 -7.77 -6.17
N PRO A 119 3.12 -8.63 -6.82
CA PRO A 119 2.78 -9.94 -6.29
C PRO A 119 4.00 -10.85 -6.22
N LEU A 120 4.13 -11.58 -5.12
CA LEU A 120 5.23 -12.51 -4.87
C LEU A 120 4.94 -13.91 -5.41
N ASP A 121 3.68 -14.21 -5.72
CA ASP A 121 3.23 -15.48 -6.29
C ASP A 121 1.97 -15.27 -7.15
N ASP A 122 1.54 -16.36 -7.79
CA ASP A 122 0.36 -16.35 -8.68
C ASP A 122 -0.95 -16.15 -7.92
N VAL A 123 -1.02 -16.53 -6.64
CA VAL A 123 -2.20 -16.34 -5.78
C VAL A 123 -2.38 -14.85 -5.50
N GLN A 124 -1.32 -14.18 -5.06
CA GLN A 124 -1.35 -12.72 -4.87
C GLN A 124 -1.65 -11.98 -6.18
N ARG A 125 -1.11 -12.45 -7.30
CA ARG A 125 -1.40 -11.87 -8.63
C ARG A 125 -2.87 -11.97 -8.99
N ALA A 126 -3.47 -13.14 -8.80
CA ALA A 126 -4.88 -13.36 -9.09
C ALA A 126 -5.78 -12.52 -8.18
N GLU A 127 -5.45 -12.43 -6.90
CA GLU A 127 -6.20 -11.65 -5.93
C GLU A 127 -6.09 -10.13 -6.18
N ALA A 128 -4.91 -9.66 -6.57
CA ALA A 128 -4.69 -8.27 -6.98
C ALA A 128 -5.55 -7.91 -8.21
N ALA A 129 -5.59 -8.78 -9.22
CA ALA A 129 -6.43 -8.59 -10.41
C ALA A 129 -7.93 -8.55 -10.04
N ALA A 130 -8.38 -9.45 -9.17
CA ALA A 130 -9.75 -9.47 -8.69
C ALA A 130 -10.10 -8.20 -7.88
N ALA A 131 -9.19 -7.70 -7.05
CA ALA A 131 -9.40 -6.47 -6.28
C ALA A 131 -9.54 -5.25 -7.19
N ILE A 132 -8.68 -5.11 -8.22
CA ILE A 132 -8.78 -4.03 -9.22
C ILE A 132 -10.10 -4.15 -9.99
N GLY A 133 -10.51 -5.36 -10.37
CA GLY A 133 -11.78 -5.61 -11.05
C GLY A 133 -12.97 -5.14 -10.23
N ARG A 134 -13.06 -5.56 -8.97
CA ARG A 134 -14.12 -5.14 -8.04
C ARG A 134 -14.15 -3.62 -7.84
N TRP A 135 -12.99 -3.00 -7.67
CA TRP A 135 -12.91 -1.55 -7.54
C TRP A 135 -13.48 -0.83 -8.77
N ASN A 136 -13.11 -1.31 -9.96
CA ASN A 136 -13.58 -0.74 -11.22
C ASN A 136 -15.08 -0.96 -11.45
N GLU A 137 -15.64 -2.09 -11.04
CA GLU A 137 -17.07 -2.37 -11.11
C GLU A 137 -17.86 -1.43 -10.21
N GLU A 138 -17.40 -1.26 -8.98
CA GLU A 138 -18.09 -0.43 -7.98
C GLU A 138 -18.02 1.06 -8.33
N HIS A 139 -16.84 1.59 -8.59
CA HIS A 139 -16.61 3.03 -8.81
C HIS A 139 -16.76 3.44 -10.27
N GLY A 140 -16.43 2.56 -11.21
CA GLY A 140 -16.59 2.83 -12.63
C GLY A 140 -18.03 3.04 -13.04
N ALA A 141 -18.96 2.33 -12.40
CA ALA A 141 -20.41 2.47 -12.63
C ALA A 141 -20.98 3.78 -12.05
N GLN A 142 -20.37 4.30 -10.98
CA GLN A 142 -20.83 5.50 -10.28
C GLN A 142 -20.22 6.79 -10.86
N ASP A 143 -18.91 6.83 -11.01
CA ASP A 143 -18.15 8.04 -11.33
C ASP A 143 -17.43 7.99 -12.69
N GLY A 144 -17.48 6.86 -13.40
CA GLY A 144 -16.72 6.63 -14.63
C GLY A 144 -15.21 6.51 -14.40
N LYS A 145 -14.76 6.49 -13.14
CA LYS A 145 -13.35 6.40 -12.77
C LYS A 145 -12.88 4.95 -12.77
N ARG A 146 -11.62 4.76 -13.17
CA ARG A 146 -10.98 3.44 -13.13
C ARG A 146 -9.68 3.51 -12.35
N ALA A 147 -9.37 2.43 -11.67
CA ALA A 147 -8.06 2.26 -11.06
C ALA A 147 -6.99 2.17 -12.17
N VAL A 148 -5.92 2.93 -12.01
CA VAL A 148 -4.72 2.88 -12.85
C VAL A 148 -3.63 2.04 -12.20
N THR A 149 -3.96 1.35 -11.12
CA THR A 149 -3.07 0.45 -10.40
C THR A 149 -2.55 -0.64 -11.33
N THR A 150 -1.22 -0.77 -11.44
CA THR A 150 -0.56 -1.81 -12.21
C THR A 150 -0.26 -3.04 -11.36
N ILE A 151 -0.35 -4.23 -11.95
CA ILE A 151 0.20 -5.46 -11.37
C ILE A 151 1.53 -5.69 -12.07
N GLU A 152 2.62 -5.44 -11.37
CA GLU A 152 3.95 -5.49 -11.96
C GLU A 152 4.53 -6.91 -11.88
N GLY A 153 5.56 -7.18 -12.68
CA GLY A 153 6.23 -8.50 -12.71
C GLY A 153 6.98 -8.79 -11.41
N PRO A 154 7.59 -9.96 -11.30
CA PRO A 154 8.47 -10.24 -10.19
C PRO A 154 9.56 -9.18 -10.19
N ALA A 155 9.59 -8.39 -9.11
CA ALA A 155 10.55 -7.33 -8.93
C ALA A 155 11.33 -7.56 -7.64
N GLU A 156 12.62 -7.28 -7.69
CA GLU A 156 13.40 -7.18 -6.47
C GLU A 156 12.92 -5.96 -5.67
N TRP A 157 12.93 -6.10 -4.36
CA TRP A 157 12.59 -5.05 -3.43
C TRP A 157 13.83 -4.67 -2.62
N TYR A 158 14.03 -3.38 -2.44
CA TYR A 158 15.17 -2.82 -1.73
C TYR A 158 14.68 -1.92 -0.60
N PRO A 159 15.14 -2.12 0.65
CA PRO A 159 14.79 -1.23 1.75
C PRO A 159 15.30 0.18 1.47
N ALA A 160 14.50 1.17 1.82
CA ALA A 160 14.95 2.55 1.86
C ALA A 160 15.90 2.76 3.05
N GLU A 161 16.58 3.89 3.05
CA GLU A 161 17.54 4.28 4.07
C GLU A 161 16.87 4.35 5.46
N ASP A 162 17.62 4.10 6.52
CA ASP A 162 17.11 3.99 7.89
C ASP A 162 16.29 5.20 8.34
N TYR A 163 16.65 6.40 7.89
CA TYR A 163 15.93 7.63 8.24
C TYR A 163 14.53 7.74 7.62
N HIS A 164 14.15 6.82 6.73
CA HIS A 164 12.80 6.74 6.16
C HIS A 164 11.90 5.76 6.90
N GLN A 165 12.46 4.86 7.70
CA GLN A 165 11.69 3.84 8.41
C GLN A 165 10.99 4.45 9.63
N GLU A 166 9.76 3.98 9.92
CA GLU A 166 8.94 4.48 11.03
C GLU A 166 8.84 6.02 11.06
N TYR A 167 8.88 6.62 9.86
CA TYR A 167 9.02 8.07 9.75
C TYR A 167 7.86 8.81 10.40
N TRP A 168 6.64 8.28 10.29
CA TRP A 168 5.46 8.89 10.91
C TRP A 168 5.53 8.88 12.44
N GLU A 169 6.00 7.80 13.04
CA GLU A 169 6.14 7.69 14.51
C GLU A 169 7.24 8.62 15.06
N GLY A 170 8.20 9.01 14.24
CA GLY A 170 9.32 9.89 14.58
C GLY A 170 9.14 11.32 14.06
N GLU A 171 9.97 11.66 13.09
CA GLU A 171 10.08 13.03 12.54
C GLU A 171 8.84 13.46 11.72
N GLY A 172 8.07 12.52 11.20
CA GLY A 172 6.90 12.78 10.36
C GLY A 172 5.84 13.64 11.05
N GLN A 173 5.69 13.51 12.36
CA GLN A 173 4.73 14.33 13.14
C GLN A 173 5.13 15.81 13.25
N ARG A 174 6.35 16.15 12.86
CA ARG A 174 6.84 17.54 12.76
C ARG A 174 6.93 18.02 11.32
N ASN A 175 6.77 17.11 10.35
CA ASN A 175 6.83 17.42 8.93
C ASN A 175 5.47 17.96 8.45
N PRO A 176 5.38 19.21 7.94
CA PRO A 176 4.10 19.80 7.49
C PRO A 176 3.40 18.98 6.40
N TYR A 177 4.16 18.33 5.51
CA TYR A 177 3.62 17.45 4.48
C TYR A 177 2.92 16.23 5.10
N CYS A 178 3.59 15.51 6.00
CA CYS A 178 3.02 14.35 6.68
C CYS A 178 1.81 14.73 7.52
N MET A 179 1.88 15.85 8.24
CA MET A 179 0.77 16.38 9.04
C MET A 179 -0.45 16.75 8.18
N ALA A 180 -0.28 17.13 6.93
CA ALA A 180 -1.38 17.40 6.02
C ALA A 180 -1.95 16.11 5.36
N THR A 181 -1.12 15.08 5.18
CA THR A 181 -1.47 13.92 4.34
C THR A 181 -1.84 12.67 5.14
N ILE A 182 -1.18 12.39 6.26
CA ILE A 182 -1.36 11.15 7.04
C ILE A 182 -2.60 11.20 7.95
N PRO A 183 -2.82 12.22 8.80
CA PRO A 183 -3.94 12.24 9.72
C PRO A 183 -5.32 12.05 9.07
N PRO A 184 -5.62 12.62 7.87
CA PRO A 184 -6.89 12.34 7.20
C PRO A 184 -7.09 10.87 6.84
N LYS A 185 -6.02 10.17 6.44
CA LYS A 185 -6.04 8.73 6.13
C LYS A 185 -6.26 7.91 7.40
N LEU A 186 -5.58 8.24 8.49
CA LEU A 186 -5.76 7.60 9.79
C LEU A 186 -7.19 7.79 10.33
N LEU A 187 -7.75 8.97 10.15
CA LEU A 187 -9.15 9.23 10.51
C LEU A 187 -10.11 8.39 9.67
N LYS A 188 -9.86 8.27 8.37
CA LYS A 188 -10.64 7.40 7.47
C LYS A 188 -10.50 5.94 7.88
N LEU A 189 -9.28 5.48 8.18
CA LEU A 189 -9.01 4.14 8.68
C LEU A 189 -9.84 3.85 9.94
N ARG A 190 -9.76 4.70 10.95
CA ARG A 190 -10.51 4.54 12.20
C ARG A 190 -12.02 4.50 11.99
N LYS A 191 -12.57 5.33 11.10
CA LYS A 191 -14.01 5.36 10.81
C LYS A 191 -14.49 4.10 10.07
N SER A 192 -13.71 3.63 9.11
CA SER A 192 -14.10 2.49 8.26
C SER A 192 -13.77 1.13 8.87
N PHE A 193 -12.79 1.08 9.79
CA PHE A 193 -12.25 -0.16 10.34
C PHE A 193 -12.18 -0.15 11.88
N GLN A 194 -13.04 0.61 12.55
CA GLN A 194 -13.02 0.90 13.99
C GLN A 194 -12.81 -0.34 14.91
N ALA A 195 -13.31 -1.50 14.51
CA ALA A 195 -13.13 -2.75 15.24
C ALA A 195 -11.81 -3.50 14.90
N LYS A 196 -10.96 -2.92 14.04
CA LYS A 196 -9.82 -3.59 13.41
C LYS A 196 -8.53 -2.76 13.40
N VAL A 197 -8.43 -1.77 14.29
CA VAL A 197 -7.22 -0.93 14.42
C VAL A 197 -6.56 -1.22 15.75
N LYS A 198 -5.22 -1.40 15.76
CA LYS A 198 -4.44 -1.51 17.00
C LYS A 198 -4.69 -0.28 17.87
N SER A 199 -4.80 -0.51 19.18
CA SER A 199 -4.76 0.60 20.13
C SER A 199 -3.39 1.26 20.05
N ALA A 200 -3.37 2.57 19.83
CA ALA A 200 -2.14 3.38 19.90
C ALA A 200 -1.66 3.47 21.34
#